data_08231590e1c480b0d1121b2e83379296
#
_entry.id   08231590e1c480b0d1121b2e83379296
#
_cell.length_a   1.000
_cell.length_b   1.000
_cell.length_c   1.000
_cell.angle_alpha   90.00
_cell.angle_beta   90.00
_cell.angle_gamma   90.00
#
_symmetry.space_group_name_H-M   'P 1'
#
loop_
_entity.id
_entity.type
_entity.pdbx_description
1 polymer ?
#
loop_
_entity_poly.entity_id
_entity_poly.type
_entity_poly.pdbx_seq_one_letter_code
_entity_poly.pdbx_strand_id
1 'polypeptide(L)'
;GFAEGFINNKWSTSNLSSVLKVLLKNQKENNLLLKPNFYLKLLEKIKFFFKKNSIYQAKKNIEFHYDLGNDFYSKWLDKTMSYSSALYENQELNLIDAQNKKYENIIHNLDIKNDDHICEIGTGWGGFINTILKQNKKTNFSGYTISKNQFEYVQTEIPLKETNLDLNLLDYRKIEKKFDKIISIE
;
A
#
# COMPACT_ATOMS: atom_id res chain seq x y z
N GLY A 1 -15.87 17.96 8.53
CA GLY A 1 -14.52 18.54 8.53
C GLY A 1 -14.22 19.37 7.28
N PHE A 2 -12.99 19.81 7.10
CA PHE A 2 -12.58 20.68 5.98
C PHE A 2 -12.86 20.04 4.62
N ALA A 3 -12.39 18.80 4.40
CA ALA A 3 -12.60 18.05 3.17
C ALA A 3 -14.08 17.75 2.92
N GLU A 4 -14.83 17.33 3.93
CA GLU A 4 -16.28 17.10 3.83
C GLU A 4 -17.03 18.40 3.48
N GLY A 5 -16.57 19.55 3.98
CA GLY A 5 -17.12 20.84 3.64
C GLY A 5 -16.99 21.14 2.14
N PHE A 6 -15.86 20.82 1.54
CA PHE A 6 -15.62 20.96 0.11
C PHE A 6 -16.48 19.98 -0.70
N ILE A 7 -16.47 18.69 -0.33
CA ILE A 7 -17.24 17.65 -1.01
C ILE A 7 -18.75 17.97 -0.98
N ASN A 8 -19.24 18.49 0.15
CA ASN A 8 -20.65 18.85 0.33
C ASN A 8 -20.98 20.29 -0.12
N ASN A 9 -20.11 20.95 -0.91
CA ASN A 9 -20.28 22.29 -1.45
C ASN A 9 -20.55 23.39 -0.39
N LYS A 10 -20.08 23.19 0.88
CA LYS A 10 -20.17 24.21 1.94
C LYS A 10 -19.16 25.34 1.75
N TRP A 11 -18.13 25.11 0.98
CA TRP A 11 -17.16 26.08 0.50
C TRP A 11 -16.58 25.64 -0.85
N SER A 12 -16.13 26.58 -1.67
CA SER A 12 -15.55 26.31 -2.98
C SER A 12 -14.30 27.16 -3.21
N THR A 13 -13.51 26.78 -4.20
CA THR A 13 -12.31 27.52 -4.62
C THR A 13 -12.05 27.25 -6.09
N SER A 14 -11.48 28.24 -6.78
CA SER A 14 -10.97 28.06 -8.14
C SER A 14 -9.63 27.31 -8.20
N ASN A 15 -8.91 27.21 -7.07
CA ASN A 15 -7.61 26.54 -7.00
C ASN A 15 -7.38 25.90 -5.63
N LEU A 16 -7.79 24.62 -5.53
CA LEU A 16 -7.67 23.83 -4.30
C LEU A 16 -6.23 23.67 -3.85
N SER A 17 -5.27 23.49 -4.78
CA SER A 17 -3.85 23.38 -4.44
C SER A 17 -3.32 24.62 -3.74
N SER A 18 -3.73 25.81 -4.16
CA SER A 18 -3.34 27.07 -3.51
C SER A 18 -3.89 27.19 -2.10
N VAL A 19 -5.14 26.79 -1.86
CA VAL A 19 -5.74 26.75 -0.52
C VAL A 19 -4.96 25.82 0.40
N LEU A 20 -4.67 24.60 -0.07
CA LEU A 20 -3.90 23.62 0.71
C LEU A 20 -2.48 24.12 1.02
N LYS A 21 -1.80 24.78 0.06
CA LYS A 21 -0.48 25.39 0.27
C LYS A 21 -0.52 26.48 1.35
N VAL A 22 -1.55 27.32 1.35
CA VAL A 22 -1.72 28.37 2.38
C VAL A 22 -1.93 27.73 3.75
N LEU A 23 -2.78 26.71 3.85
CA LEU A 23 -3.02 26.02 5.11
C LEU A 23 -1.74 25.36 5.66
N LEU A 24 -0.96 24.71 4.80
CA LEU A 24 0.31 24.08 5.18
C LEU A 24 1.34 25.09 5.64
N LYS A 25 1.50 26.22 4.93
CA LYS A 25 2.43 27.29 5.32
C LYS A 25 2.11 27.89 6.69
N ASN A 26 0.84 28.01 7.01
CA ASN A 26 0.36 28.60 8.27
C ASN A 26 0.10 27.54 9.37
N GLN A 27 0.45 26.27 9.13
CA GLN A 27 0.18 25.18 10.08
C GLN A 27 0.79 25.42 11.46
N LYS A 28 2.00 26.01 11.52
CA LYS A 28 2.69 26.30 12.78
C LYS A 28 1.97 27.39 13.59
N GLU A 29 1.43 28.39 12.92
CA GLU A 29 0.71 29.49 13.55
C GLU A 29 -0.71 29.12 13.94
N ASN A 30 -1.35 28.26 13.17
CA ASN A 30 -2.71 27.74 13.40
C ASN A 30 -2.80 26.64 14.46
N ASN A 31 -1.68 26.19 15.04
CA ASN A 31 -1.68 25.19 16.12
C ASN A 31 -2.52 25.57 17.35
N LEU A 32 -2.79 26.85 17.54
CA LEU A 32 -3.69 27.35 18.60
C LEU A 32 -5.17 27.09 18.30
N LEU A 33 -5.57 27.11 17.01
CA LEU A 33 -6.94 26.87 16.57
C LEU A 33 -7.25 25.37 16.39
N LEU A 34 -6.20 24.55 16.19
CA LEU A 34 -6.31 23.11 15.92
C LEU A 34 -5.99 22.25 17.14
N LYS A 35 -5.80 22.85 18.34
CA LYS A 35 -5.63 22.04 19.56
C LYS A 35 -6.95 21.29 19.83
N PRO A 36 -7.01 19.98 19.58
CA PRO A 36 -8.21 19.22 19.91
C PRO A 36 -8.43 19.31 21.42
N ASN A 37 -9.65 19.60 21.81
CA ASN A 37 -10.06 19.66 23.21
C ASN A 37 -9.60 18.37 23.91
N PHE A 38 -9.03 18.48 25.12
CA PHE A 38 -8.52 17.35 25.90
C PHE A 38 -9.55 16.21 26.00
N TYR A 39 -10.83 16.55 26.17
CA TYR A 39 -11.93 15.58 26.20
C TYR A 39 -12.11 14.82 24.88
N LEU A 40 -11.93 15.46 23.73
CA LEU A 40 -11.98 14.80 22.43
C LEU A 40 -10.82 13.82 22.25
N LYS A 41 -9.59 14.20 22.65
CA LYS A 41 -8.43 13.30 22.65
C LYS A 41 -8.63 12.08 23.57
N LEU A 42 -9.25 12.30 24.73
CA LEU A 42 -9.54 11.20 25.66
C LEU A 42 -10.60 10.25 25.08
N LEU A 43 -11.67 10.78 24.48
CA LEU A 43 -12.69 10.00 23.79
C LEU A 43 -12.13 9.23 22.61
N GLU A 44 -11.22 9.83 21.82
CA GLU A 44 -10.54 9.15 20.72
C GLU A 44 -9.63 8.03 21.23
N LYS A 45 -8.87 8.23 22.31
CA LYS A 45 -8.07 7.17 22.94
C LYS A 45 -8.94 6.01 23.43
N ILE A 46 -10.07 6.31 24.07
CA ILE A 46 -11.02 5.28 24.52
C ILE A 46 -11.62 4.53 23.34
N LYS A 47 -12.06 5.23 22.28
CA LYS A 47 -12.54 4.60 21.04
C LYS A 47 -11.46 3.74 20.37
N PHE A 48 -10.19 4.20 20.39
CA PHE A 48 -9.08 3.46 19.83
C PHE A 48 -8.77 2.18 20.64
N PHE A 49 -8.83 2.26 21.97
CA PHE A 49 -8.63 1.11 22.86
C PHE A 49 -9.68 0.01 22.65
N PHE A 50 -10.93 0.38 22.36
CA PHE A 50 -12.00 -0.56 22.03
C PHE A 50 -12.01 -1.04 20.57
N LYS A 51 -11.28 -0.39 19.66
CA LYS A 51 -11.05 -0.89 18.30
C LYS A 51 -9.96 -1.97 18.32
N LYS A 52 -10.31 -3.16 18.84
CA LYS A 52 -9.43 -4.34 18.73
C LYS A 52 -9.14 -4.59 17.24
N ASN A 53 -7.86 -4.70 16.90
CA ASN A 53 -7.41 -5.08 15.56
C ASN A 53 -7.65 -6.59 15.35
N SER A 54 -8.93 -7.00 15.35
CA SER A 54 -9.32 -8.38 15.09
C SER A 54 -9.11 -8.69 13.61
N ILE A 55 -8.92 -9.96 13.26
CA ILE A 55 -8.81 -10.44 11.87
C ILE A 55 -9.99 -9.92 11.03
N TYR A 56 -11.19 -9.98 11.58
CA TYR A 56 -12.40 -9.48 10.92
C TYR A 56 -12.37 -7.97 10.67
N GLN A 57 -11.95 -7.19 11.66
CA GLN A 57 -11.89 -5.73 11.54
C GLN A 57 -10.77 -5.29 10.60
N ALA A 58 -9.62 -5.98 10.61
CA ALA A 58 -8.53 -5.73 9.68
C ALA A 58 -8.98 -5.96 8.22
N LYS A 59 -9.66 -7.08 7.96
CA LYS A 59 -10.24 -7.38 6.65
C LYS A 59 -11.20 -6.29 6.21
N LYS A 60 -12.16 -5.91 7.05
CA LYS A 60 -13.15 -4.87 6.76
C LYS A 60 -12.51 -3.50 6.51
N ASN A 61 -11.48 -3.13 7.26
CA ASN A 61 -10.77 -1.86 7.08
C ASN A 61 -10.02 -1.83 5.75
N ILE A 62 -9.39 -2.93 5.36
CA ILE A 62 -8.66 -3.04 4.10
C ILE A 62 -9.64 -3.11 2.93
N GLU A 63 -10.72 -3.89 3.02
CA GLU A 63 -11.78 -3.88 2.03
C GLU A 63 -12.28 -2.44 1.80
N PHE A 64 -12.65 -1.72 2.86
CA PHE A 64 -13.10 -0.33 2.77
C PHE A 64 -12.05 0.61 2.16
N HIS A 65 -10.77 0.41 2.47
CA HIS A 65 -9.69 1.25 1.93
C HIS A 65 -9.48 1.02 0.43
N TYR A 66 -9.59 -0.25 -0.04
CA TYR A 66 -9.40 -0.62 -1.43
C TYR A 66 -10.70 -0.75 -2.24
N ASP A 67 -11.87 -0.55 -1.62
CA ASP A 67 -13.20 -0.58 -2.28
C ASP A 67 -13.39 0.55 -3.33
N LEU A 68 -12.49 1.53 -3.36
CA LEU A 68 -12.44 2.53 -4.44
C LEU A 68 -12.16 1.89 -5.82
N GLY A 69 -11.70 0.62 -5.82
CA GLY A 69 -11.49 -0.19 -7.01
C GLY A 69 -10.20 0.11 -7.76
N ASN A 70 -9.78 -0.83 -8.59
CA ASN A 70 -8.55 -0.75 -9.37
C ASN A 70 -8.56 0.47 -10.32
N ASP A 71 -9.73 0.83 -10.88
CA ASP A 71 -9.90 1.98 -11.78
C ASP A 71 -9.56 3.31 -11.11
N PHE A 72 -9.85 3.45 -9.82
CA PHE A 72 -9.48 4.64 -9.07
C PHE A 72 -7.97 4.73 -8.89
N TYR A 73 -7.33 3.64 -8.45
CA TYR A 73 -5.90 3.62 -8.18
C TYR A 73 -5.07 3.77 -9.46
N SER A 74 -5.49 3.18 -10.57
CA SER A 74 -4.81 3.29 -11.86
C SER A 74 -4.73 4.71 -12.42
N LYS A 75 -5.57 5.64 -11.94
CA LYS A 75 -5.57 7.03 -12.40
C LYS A 75 -4.44 7.88 -11.83
N TRP A 76 -3.81 7.45 -10.75
CA TRP A 76 -2.78 8.26 -10.08
C TRP A 76 -1.57 7.46 -9.61
N LEU A 77 -1.65 6.14 -9.50
CA LEU A 77 -0.48 5.29 -9.35
C LEU A 77 0.29 5.20 -10.68
N ASP A 78 1.57 4.89 -10.59
CA ASP A 78 2.38 4.60 -11.77
C ASP A 78 2.01 3.24 -12.39
N LYS A 79 2.61 2.89 -13.53
CA LYS A 79 2.32 1.63 -14.26
C LYS A 79 2.65 0.36 -13.46
N THR A 80 3.47 0.45 -12.44
CA THR A 80 3.75 -0.70 -11.54
C THR A 80 2.65 -0.93 -10.53
N MET A 81 1.67 -0.04 -10.46
CA MET A 81 0.60 -0.03 -9.45
C MET A 81 1.15 -0.08 -8.02
N SER A 82 2.30 0.55 -7.77
CA SER A 82 2.94 0.57 -6.45
C SER A 82 2.31 1.62 -5.56
N TYR A 83 1.65 1.17 -4.50
CA TYR A 83 1.06 2.05 -3.48
C TYR A 83 1.96 2.10 -2.23
N SER A 84 3.21 2.39 -2.46
CA SER A 84 4.26 2.56 -1.45
C SER A 84 5.32 3.54 -1.94
N SER A 85 6.16 4.04 -1.02
CA SER A 85 7.21 5.01 -1.38
C SER A 85 8.21 4.44 -2.40
N ALA A 86 8.67 5.28 -3.31
CA ALA A 86 9.67 4.94 -4.29
C ALA A 86 11.10 5.26 -3.79
N LEU A 87 12.11 4.60 -4.34
CA LEU A 87 13.51 4.86 -4.02
C LEU A 87 14.14 5.75 -5.10
N TYR A 88 14.33 7.02 -4.79
CA TYR A 88 15.02 7.97 -5.64
C TYR A 88 16.50 8.03 -5.26
N GLU A 89 17.37 7.47 -6.11
CA GLU A 89 18.83 7.59 -5.92
C GLU A 89 19.35 8.97 -6.36
N ASN A 90 18.63 9.61 -7.27
CA ASN A 90 18.89 10.97 -7.73
C ASN A 90 17.57 11.65 -8.12
N GLN A 91 17.61 12.97 -8.36
CA GLN A 91 16.43 13.78 -8.70
C GLN A 91 15.95 13.61 -10.14
N GLU A 92 16.68 12.90 -10.99
CA GLU A 92 16.38 12.73 -12.43
C GLU A 92 15.49 11.50 -12.70
N LEU A 93 15.36 10.58 -11.72
CA LEU A 93 14.52 9.39 -11.87
C LEU A 93 13.04 9.77 -11.95
N ASN A 94 12.35 9.23 -12.93
CA ASN A 94 10.89 9.26 -12.93
C ASN A 94 10.32 8.26 -11.91
N LEU A 95 9.02 8.35 -11.62
CA LEU A 95 8.38 7.53 -10.58
C LEU A 95 8.47 6.03 -10.87
N ILE A 96 8.30 5.62 -12.13
CA ILE A 96 8.35 4.20 -12.53
C ILE A 96 9.74 3.62 -12.25
N ASP A 97 10.79 4.34 -12.65
CA ASP A 97 12.16 3.88 -12.45
C ASP A 97 12.53 3.86 -10.98
N ALA A 98 12.07 4.85 -10.20
CA ALA A 98 12.27 4.89 -8.75
C ALA A 98 11.52 3.75 -8.03
N GLN A 99 10.33 3.34 -8.50
CA GLN A 99 9.62 2.18 -7.97
C GLN A 99 10.35 0.87 -8.33
N ASN A 100 10.80 0.72 -9.57
CA ASN A 100 11.60 -0.44 -9.98
C ASN A 100 12.90 -0.53 -9.16
N LYS A 101 13.57 0.61 -8.97
CA LYS A 101 14.81 0.67 -8.17
C LYS A 101 14.59 0.23 -6.71
N LYS A 102 13.47 0.59 -6.11
CA LYS A 102 13.08 0.05 -4.79
C LYS A 102 13.03 -1.47 -4.79
N TYR A 103 12.35 -2.06 -5.76
CA TYR A 103 12.21 -3.52 -5.85
C TYR A 103 13.54 -4.21 -6.12
N GLU A 104 14.36 -3.67 -7.03
CA GLU A 104 15.71 -4.18 -7.30
C GLU A 104 16.59 -4.15 -6.05
N ASN A 105 16.54 -3.05 -5.29
CA ASN A 105 17.29 -2.93 -4.04
C ASN A 105 16.85 -3.96 -3.00
N ILE A 106 15.53 -4.21 -2.89
CA ILE A 106 15.00 -5.26 -1.99
C ILE A 106 15.49 -6.64 -2.44
N ILE A 107 15.39 -6.96 -3.73
CA ILE A 107 15.84 -8.26 -4.28
C ILE A 107 17.34 -8.47 -4.04
N HIS A 108 18.15 -7.44 -4.26
CA HIS A 108 19.59 -7.48 -4.00
C HIS A 108 19.90 -7.75 -2.52
N ASN A 109 19.20 -7.08 -1.61
CA ASN A 109 19.44 -7.24 -0.16
C ASN A 109 18.92 -8.57 0.39
N LEU A 110 18.00 -9.23 -0.29
CA LEU A 110 17.46 -10.52 0.12
C LEU A 110 18.44 -11.67 -0.11
N ASP A 111 19.45 -11.51 -0.98
CA ASP A 111 20.39 -12.57 -1.35
C ASP A 111 19.66 -13.87 -1.73
N ILE A 112 18.75 -13.77 -2.70
CA ILE A 112 17.87 -14.86 -3.12
C ILE A 112 18.67 -15.94 -3.82
N LYS A 113 18.48 -17.19 -3.41
CA LYS A 113 19.08 -18.38 -4.02
C LYS A 113 18.07 -19.15 -4.86
N ASN A 114 18.56 -19.98 -5.79
CA ASN A 114 17.71 -20.64 -6.78
C ASN A 114 16.55 -21.47 -6.22
N ASP A 115 16.73 -22.05 -5.03
CA ASP A 115 15.74 -22.94 -4.42
C ASP A 115 14.96 -22.27 -3.26
N ASP A 116 15.23 -20.98 -3.00
CA ASP A 116 14.55 -20.26 -1.93
C ASP A 116 13.04 -20.19 -2.20
N HIS A 117 12.26 -20.41 -1.15
CA HIS A 117 10.82 -20.14 -1.14
C HIS A 117 10.57 -18.78 -0.48
N ILE A 118 10.12 -17.82 -1.28
CA ILE A 118 9.89 -16.45 -0.87
C ILE A 118 8.43 -16.22 -0.54
N CYS A 119 8.17 -15.53 0.56
CA CYS A 119 6.85 -15.08 0.97
C CYS A 119 6.74 -13.56 0.90
N GLU A 120 5.74 -13.02 0.20
CA GLU A 120 5.36 -11.62 0.29
C GLU A 120 4.04 -11.46 1.04
N ILE A 121 4.05 -10.66 2.10
CA ILE A 121 2.87 -10.28 2.87
C ILE A 121 2.41 -8.90 2.41
N GLY A 122 1.18 -8.83 1.88
CA GLY A 122 0.65 -7.60 1.31
C GLY A 122 1.13 -7.37 -0.12
N THR A 123 0.83 -8.30 -1.02
CA THR A 123 1.28 -8.26 -2.44
C THR A 123 0.82 -7.02 -3.22
N GLY A 124 -0.15 -6.28 -2.69
CA GLY A 124 -0.72 -5.15 -3.43
C GLY A 124 -1.20 -5.58 -4.82
N TRP A 125 -0.88 -4.81 -5.83
CA TRP A 125 -1.16 -5.13 -7.24
C TRP A 125 -0.01 -5.89 -7.93
N GLY A 126 0.90 -6.50 -7.14
CA GLY A 126 1.92 -7.40 -7.67
C GLY A 126 3.16 -6.74 -8.24
N GLY A 127 3.43 -5.48 -7.92
CA GLY A 127 4.61 -4.77 -8.44
C GLY A 127 5.93 -5.47 -8.12
N PHE A 128 6.12 -5.91 -6.87
CA PHE A 128 7.31 -6.67 -6.47
C PHE A 128 7.34 -8.07 -7.11
N ILE A 129 6.20 -8.79 -7.10
CA ILE A 129 6.07 -10.11 -7.76
C ILE A 129 6.51 -10.03 -9.23
N ASN A 130 5.97 -9.05 -9.97
CA ASN A 130 6.30 -8.88 -11.38
C ASN A 130 7.81 -8.59 -11.60
N THR A 131 8.44 -7.84 -10.69
CA THR A 131 9.86 -7.53 -10.78
C THR A 131 10.72 -8.77 -10.51
N ILE A 132 10.43 -9.53 -9.46
CA ILE A 132 11.22 -10.72 -9.11
C ILE A 132 11.07 -11.84 -10.14
N LEU A 133 9.87 -12.05 -10.67
CA LEU A 133 9.63 -13.06 -11.71
C LEU A 133 10.33 -12.74 -13.03
N LYS A 134 10.50 -11.47 -13.38
CA LYS A 134 11.28 -11.05 -14.54
C LYS A 134 12.76 -11.35 -14.36
N GLN A 135 13.30 -11.17 -13.15
CA GLN A 135 14.70 -11.39 -12.84
C GLN A 135 15.03 -12.88 -12.60
N ASN A 136 14.15 -13.60 -11.95
CA ASN A 136 14.38 -15.00 -11.54
C ASN A 136 13.11 -15.86 -11.66
N LYS A 137 12.90 -16.45 -12.84
CA LYS A 137 11.71 -17.28 -13.12
C LYS A 137 11.65 -18.62 -12.37
N LYS A 138 12.73 -19.06 -11.72
CA LYS A 138 12.81 -20.36 -11.04
C LYS A 138 12.51 -20.26 -9.54
N THR A 139 12.40 -19.06 -9.00
CA THR A 139 12.12 -18.85 -7.58
C THR A 139 10.70 -19.31 -7.24
N ASN A 140 10.56 -20.09 -6.17
CA ASN A 140 9.26 -20.40 -5.59
C ASN A 140 8.76 -19.18 -4.82
N PHE A 141 7.56 -18.71 -5.14
CA PHE A 141 7.03 -17.49 -4.56
C PHE A 141 5.60 -17.70 -4.03
N SER A 142 5.36 -17.32 -2.79
CA SER A 142 4.00 -17.28 -2.22
C SER A 142 3.62 -15.86 -1.87
N GLY A 143 2.59 -15.35 -2.53
CA GLY A 143 2.04 -14.02 -2.28
C GLY A 143 0.76 -14.08 -1.45
N TYR A 144 0.62 -13.18 -0.49
CA TYR A 144 -0.55 -13.12 0.38
C TYR A 144 -1.15 -11.72 0.38
N THR A 145 -2.46 -11.64 0.15
CA THR A 145 -3.26 -10.44 0.29
C THR A 145 -4.60 -10.75 0.93
N ILE A 146 -5.23 -9.79 1.58
CA ILE A 146 -6.61 -9.90 2.07
C ILE A 146 -7.59 -9.06 1.24
N SER A 147 -7.09 -8.34 0.23
CA SER A 147 -7.90 -7.58 -0.72
C SER A 147 -8.27 -8.45 -1.92
N LYS A 148 -9.57 -8.69 -2.10
CA LYS A 148 -10.09 -9.45 -3.24
C LYS A 148 -9.76 -8.75 -4.58
N ASN A 149 -9.92 -7.44 -4.64
CA ASN A 149 -9.64 -6.66 -5.86
C ASN A 149 -8.17 -6.76 -6.29
N GLN A 150 -7.23 -6.69 -5.33
CA GLN A 150 -5.81 -6.87 -5.62
C GLN A 150 -5.48 -8.30 -6.04
N PHE A 151 -6.06 -9.29 -5.38
CA PHE A 151 -5.89 -10.70 -5.72
C PHE A 151 -6.32 -11.00 -7.17
N GLU A 152 -7.54 -10.57 -7.54
CA GLU A 152 -8.07 -10.74 -8.90
C GLU A 152 -7.23 -10.00 -9.94
N TYR A 153 -6.77 -8.79 -9.62
CA TYR A 153 -5.87 -8.03 -10.49
C TYR A 153 -4.57 -8.78 -10.78
N VAL A 154 -3.89 -9.27 -9.74
CA VAL A 154 -2.62 -10.01 -9.90
C VAL A 154 -2.84 -11.29 -10.70
N GLN A 155 -3.95 -12.00 -10.50
CA GLN A 155 -4.30 -13.19 -11.28
C GLN A 155 -4.48 -12.90 -12.78
N THR A 156 -4.98 -11.71 -13.12
CA THR A 156 -5.23 -11.31 -14.50
C THR A 156 -3.97 -10.80 -15.19
N GLU A 157 -3.18 -9.99 -14.48
CA GLU A 157 -2.05 -9.25 -15.07
C GLU A 157 -0.73 -10.04 -15.07
N ILE A 158 -0.59 -11.02 -14.18
CA ILE A 158 0.64 -11.81 -14.09
C ILE A 158 0.40 -13.21 -14.69
N PRO A 159 1.26 -13.69 -15.61
CA PRO A 159 1.12 -14.99 -16.24
C PRO A 159 1.46 -16.12 -15.26
N LEU A 160 0.54 -16.44 -14.36
CA LEU A 160 0.73 -17.41 -13.27
C LEU A 160 1.11 -18.82 -13.77
N LYS A 161 0.65 -19.20 -14.96
CA LYS A 161 0.88 -20.55 -15.53
C LYS A 161 2.35 -20.83 -15.89
N GLU A 162 3.15 -19.78 -16.05
CA GLU A 162 4.55 -19.90 -16.47
C GLU A 162 5.53 -19.65 -15.29
N THR A 163 4.99 -19.54 -14.08
CA THR A 163 5.76 -19.17 -12.89
C THR A 163 5.47 -20.11 -11.74
N ASN A 164 6.40 -20.20 -10.78
CA ASN A 164 6.21 -20.91 -9.51
C ASN A 164 5.52 -20.00 -8.46
N LEU A 165 4.52 -19.23 -8.88
CA LEU A 165 3.79 -18.30 -8.01
C LEU A 165 2.54 -18.98 -7.42
N ASP A 166 2.47 -19.04 -6.10
CA ASP A 166 1.31 -19.42 -5.30
C ASP A 166 0.69 -18.16 -4.69
N LEU A 167 -0.38 -17.64 -5.30
CA LEU A 167 -1.05 -16.42 -4.83
C LEU A 167 -2.24 -16.79 -3.93
N ASN A 168 -2.33 -16.19 -2.76
CA ASN A 168 -3.28 -16.54 -1.72
C ASN A 168 -4.11 -15.34 -1.24
N LEU A 169 -5.44 -15.49 -1.27
CA LEU A 169 -6.37 -14.56 -0.62
C LEU A 169 -6.53 -14.96 0.85
N LEU A 170 -5.53 -14.66 1.67
CA LEU A 170 -5.43 -15.14 3.04
C LEU A 170 -4.79 -14.09 3.95
N ASP A 171 -5.28 -14.00 5.18
CA ASP A 171 -4.62 -13.22 6.23
C ASP A 171 -3.30 -13.90 6.65
N TYR A 172 -2.20 -13.16 6.65
CA TYR A 172 -0.87 -13.68 6.97
C TYR A 172 -0.79 -14.37 8.34
N ARG A 173 -1.65 -14.02 9.29
CA ARG A 173 -1.74 -14.65 10.62
C ARG A 173 -2.22 -16.11 10.58
N LYS A 174 -2.72 -16.55 9.43
CA LYS A 174 -3.18 -17.92 9.18
C LYS A 174 -2.21 -18.74 8.34
N ILE A 175 -1.03 -18.19 8.05
CA ILE A 175 -0.01 -18.89 7.30
C ILE A 175 0.65 -19.92 8.22
N GLU A 176 0.62 -21.18 7.82
CA GLU A 176 1.25 -22.30 8.54
C GLU A 176 2.55 -22.76 7.87
N LYS A 177 2.78 -22.34 6.61
CA LYS A 177 3.99 -22.66 5.84
C LYS A 177 5.21 -21.92 6.37
N LYS A 178 6.39 -22.52 6.18
CA LYS A 178 7.68 -21.86 6.42
C LYS A 178 8.30 -21.41 5.10
N PHE A 179 9.09 -20.34 5.16
CA PHE A 179 9.72 -19.72 4.01
C PHE A 179 11.17 -19.41 4.33
N ASP A 180 12.02 -19.39 3.29
CA ASP A 180 13.41 -19.03 3.43
C ASP A 180 13.59 -17.50 3.54
N LYS A 181 12.74 -16.76 2.85
CA LYS A 181 12.71 -15.30 2.85
C LYS A 181 11.29 -14.79 3.04
N ILE A 182 11.12 -13.76 3.87
CA ILE A 182 9.82 -13.11 4.08
C ILE A 182 9.97 -11.61 3.83
N ILE A 183 9.03 -11.04 3.08
CA ILE A 183 9.00 -9.64 2.68
C ILE A 183 7.65 -9.06 3.02
N SER A 184 7.64 -7.82 3.47
CA SER A 184 6.45 -6.99 3.55
C SER A 184 6.83 -5.56 3.15
N ILE A 185 6.17 -5.03 2.12
CA ILE A 185 6.44 -3.70 1.58
C ILE A 185 5.20 -2.84 1.83
N GLU A 186 5.22 -2.07 2.92
CA GLU A 186 4.18 -1.12 3.39
C GLU A 186 2.74 -1.63 3.37
#